data_18d450065659bb9b98c4ff028b34463d
#
_entry.id   18d450065659bb9b98c4ff028b34463d
#
_cell.length_a   1.000
_cell.length_b   1.000
_cell.length_c   1.000
_cell.angle_alpha   90.00
_cell.angle_beta   90.00
_cell.angle_gamma   90.00
#
_symmetry.space_group_name_H-M   'P 1'
#
loop_
_entity.id
_entity.type
_entity.pdbx_description
1 polymer ?
#
loop_
_entity_poly.entity_id
_entity_poly.type
_entity_poly.pdbx_seq_one_letter_code
_entity_poly.pdbx_strand_id
1 'polypeptide(L)'
;MLWMSFALAGEPVASTASHHEVVRLEPGEDPRARLEALQSERGWTGASIVSAVGSLTEASLRYADEPDETHLRGPLEVVSLSGTLGPDGPHLHVSVSDRRGRTRGGHLGHGSTVYTTLELVILVLDDVTLARETDPATTWEELAPHITPPTN
;
A
#
# COMPACT_ATOMS: atom_id res chain seq x y z
N MET A 1 -18.03 8.71 30.39
CA MET A 1 -18.69 7.66 29.59
C MET A 1 -18.28 7.94 28.15
N LEU A 2 -17.17 7.31 27.70
CA LEU A 2 -16.65 7.49 26.34
C LEU A 2 -17.54 6.72 25.38
N TRP A 3 -18.21 7.44 24.50
CA TRP A 3 -18.86 6.82 23.36
C TRP A 3 -17.78 6.50 22.32
N MET A 4 -17.32 5.27 22.28
CA MET A 4 -16.61 4.77 21.11
C MET A 4 -17.67 4.61 20.02
N SER A 5 -17.70 5.55 19.09
CA SER A 5 -18.47 5.39 17.85
C SER A 5 -17.71 4.39 16.99
N PHE A 6 -18.14 3.14 17.00
CA PHE A 6 -17.72 2.19 15.98
C PHE A 6 -18.32 2.70 14.65
N ALA A 7 -17.48 3.13 13.73
CA ALA A 7 -17.92 3.35 12.38
C ALA A 7 -18.40 1.99 11.83
N LEU A 8 -19.64 1.96 11.37
CA LEU A 8 -20.13 0.80 10.62
C LEU A 8 -19.28 0.68 9.36
N ALA A 9 -18.90 -0.55 8.98
CA ALA A 9 -18.19 -0.80 7.75
C ALA A 9 -18.90 -0.10 6.58
N GLY A 10 -18.17 0.78 5.86
CA GLY A 10 -18.71 1.55 4.73
C GLY A 10 -19.08 3.01 4.99
N GLU A 11 -19.06 3.51 6.24
CA GLU A 11 -19.23 4.95 6.48
C GLU A 11 -17.93 5.71 6.17
N PRO A 12 -18.00 6.77 5.33
CA PRO A 12 -16.81 7.53 4.98
C PRO A 12 -16.29 8.35 6.14
N VAL A 13 -14.98 8.35 6.32
CA VAL A 13 -14.26 9.21 7.27
C VAL A 13 -13.56 10.32 6.48
N ALA A 14 -13.80 11.58 6.87
CA ALA A 14 -13.18 12.72 6.21
C ALA A 14 -11.86 13.08 6.90
N SER A 15 -10.78 13.16 6.11
CA SER A 15 -9.53 13.78 6.55
C SER A 15 -9.59 15.28 6.31
N THR A 16 -9.13 16.06 7.28
CA THR A 16 -9.03 17.51 7.22
C THR A 16 -7.58 18.01 7.23
N ALA A 17 -6.64 17.12 7.47
CA ALA A 17 -5.20 17.40 7.50
C ALA A 17 -4.43 16.32 6.73
N SER A 18 -3.65 16.75 5.74
CA SER A 18 -2.86 15.84 4.94
C SER A 18 -1.67 16.55 4.30
N HIS A 19 -0.64 15.79 3.96
CA HIS A 19 0.49 16.26 3.17
C HIS A 19 0.95 15.19 2.18
N HIS A 20 1.85 15.56 1.27
CA HIS A 20 2.44 14.62 0.33
C HIS A 20 3.91 14.39 0.67
N GLU A 21 4.33 13.15 0.58
CA GLU A 21 5.75 12.77 0.54
C GLU A 21 6.11 12.23 -0.84
N VAL A 22 7.33 12.54 -1.28
CA VAL A 22 7.87 12.06 -2.55
C VAL A 22 9.12 11.24 -2.25
N VAL A 23 9.17 10.03 -2.76
CA VAL A 23 10.29 9.11 -2.53
C VAL A 23 10.70 8.43 -3.82
N ARG A 24 11.99 8.23 -3.99
CA ARG A 24 12.56 7.39 -5.03
C ARG A 24 13.25 6.20 -4.38
N LEU A 25 12.87 5.01 -4.80
CA LEU A 25 13.55 3.78 -4.43
C LEU A 25 14.65 3.49 -5.44
N GLU A 26 15.79 3.03 -4.90
CA GLU A 26 17.00 2.73 -5.66
C GLU A 26 16.99 1.28 -6.20
N PRO A 27 17.84 0.97 -7.20
CA PRO A 27 18.00 -0.40 -7.67
C PRO A 27 18.33 -1.38 -6.56
N GLY A 28 17.64 -2.53 -6.56
CA GLY A 28 17.84 -3.60 -5.57
C GLY A 28 16.97 -3.49 -4.31
N GLU A 29 16.31 -2.36 -4.07
CA GLU A 29 15.36 -2.26 -2.94
C GLU A 29 14.10 -3.07 -3.21
N ASP A 30 13.52 -3.62 -2.14
CA ASP A 30 12.18 -4.23 -2.14
C ASP A 30 11.14 -3.14 -1.89
N PRO A 31 10.23 -2.84 -2.85
CA PRO A 31 9.26 -1.77 -2.69
C PRO A 31 8.34 -1.95 -1.49
N ARG A 32 7.88 -3.18 -1.23
CA ARG A 32 6.98 -3.45 -0.09
C ARG A 32 7.71 -3.24 1.22
N ALA A 33 8.87 -3.86 1.39
CA ALA A 33 9.67 -3.73 2.60
C ALA A 33 10.07 -2.26 2.87
N ARG A 34 10.40 -1.50 1.81
CA ARG A 34 10.75 -0.08 1.96
C ARG A 34 9.56 0.78 2.37
N LEU A 35 8.37 0.51 1.84
CA LEU A 35 7.14 1.23 2.23
C LEU A 35 6.74 0.91 3.68
N GLU A 36 6.88 -0.34 4.12
CA GLU A 36 6.69 -0.74 5.52
C GLU A 36 7.67 -0.02 6.46
N ALA A 37 8.94 0.06 6.07
CA ALA A 37 9.96 0.78 6.83
C ALA A 37 9.65 2.28 6.92
N LEU A 38 9.30 2.92 5.80
CA LEU A 38 8.91 4.35 5.76
C LEU A 38 7.69 4.63 6.64
N GLN A 39 6.65 3.79 6.55
CA GLN A 39 5.46 3.91 7.38
C GLN A 39 5.83 3.91 8.86
N SER A 40 6.67 2.96 9.28
CA SER A 40 7.13 2.84 10.67
C SER A 40 8.04 4.01 11.09
N GLU A 41 9.05 4.36 10.26
CA GLU A 41 10.01 5.44 10.52
C GLU A 41 9.33 6.81 10.66
N ARG A 42 8.29 7.05 9.85
CA ARG A 42 7.52 8.31 9.82
C ARG A 42 6.34 8.31 10.79
N GLY A 43 5.97 7.15 11.33
CA GLY A 43 4.80 7.01 12.20
C GLY A 43 3.47 7.25 11.48
N TRP A 44 3.37 6.96 10.18
CA TRP A 44 2.13 7.15 9.45
C TRP A 44 1.06 6.18 9.96
N THR A 45 -0.05 6.73 10.39
CA THR A 45 -1.25 5.95 10.76
C THR A 45 -2.20 5.76 9.58
N GLY A 46 -2.10 6.63 8.57
CA GLY A 46 -2.85 6.52 7.33
C GLY A 46 -2.10 7.15 6.17
N ALA A 47 -1.83 6.36 5.13
CA ALA A 47 -1.27 6.87 3.89
C ALA A 47 -1.78 6.10 2.68
N SER A 48 -1.65 6.69 1.49
CA SER A 48 -2.08 6.09 0.23
C SER A 48 -1.11 6.43 -0.89
N ILE A 49 -0.89 5.48 -1.80
CA ILE A 49 -0.08 5.72 -3.00
C ILE A 49 -0.91 6.50 -4.01
N VAL A 50 -0.47 7.71 -4.34
CA VAL A 50 -1.10 8.60 -5.34
C VAL A 50 -0.59 8.28 -6.73
N SER A 51 0.73 8.08 -6.87
CA SER A 51 1.39 7.79 -8.13
C SER A 51 2.62 6.93 -7.91
N ALA A 52 2.89 6.04 -8.85
CA ALA A 52 4.10 5.24 -8.89
C ALA A 52 4.53 4.98 -10.32
N VAL A 53 5.79 5.24 -10.64
CA VAL A 53 6.41 5.01 -11.95
C VAL A 53 7.78 4.41 -11.76
N GLY A 54 8.11 3.38 -12.51
CA GLY A 54 9.43 2.76 -12.43
C GLY A 54 9.45 1.35 -12.99
N SER A 55 10.47 0.59 -12.61
CA SER A 55 10.69 -0.75 -13.14
C SER A 55 11.23 -1.72 -12.10
N LEU A 56 10.93 -3.01 -12.30
CA LEU A 56 11.34 -4.09 -11.42
C LEU A 56 12.19 -5.13 -12.19
N THR A 57 13.19 -5.70 -11.52
CA THR A 57 13.89 -6.92 -11.99
C THR A 57 13.07 -8.17 -11.68
N GLU A 58 12.32 -8.13 -10.58
CA GLU A 58 11.44 -9.21 -10.16
C GLU A 58 10.20 -8.63 -9.48
N ALA A 59 9.04 -9.20 -9.76
CA ALA A 59 7.79 -8.88 -9.06
C ALA A 59 7.22 -10.14 -8.41
N SER A 60 7.00 -10.09 -7.11
CA SER A 60 6.26 -11.10 -6.35
C SER A 60 4.80 -10.68 -6.26
N LEU A 61 3.91 -11.49 -6.85
CA LEU A 61 2.48 -11.19 -6.97
C LEU A 61 1.65 -12.32 -6.38
N ARG A 62 0.77 -12.00 -5.47
CA ARG A 62 -0.30 -12.92 -5.08
C ARG A 62 -1.56 -12.60 -5.87
N TYR A 63 -2.04 -13.57 -6.66
CA TYR A 63 -3.26 -13.41 -7.44
C TYR A 63 -4.53 -13.57 -6.59
N ALA A 64 -5.68 -13.23 -7.18
CA ALA A 64 -6.96 -13.36 -6.52
C ALA A 64 -7.24 -14.84 -6.14
N ASP A 65 -7.64 -15.04 -4.87
CA ASP A 65 -7.99 -16.35 -4.30
C ASP A 65 -6.86 -17.40 -4.33
N GLU A 66 -5.61 -16.97 -4.59
CA GLU A 66 -4.45 -17.85 -4.55
C GLU A 66 -3.71 -17.69 -3.22
N PRO A 67 -3.31 -18.81 -2.57
CA PRO A 67 -2.55 -18.75 -1.32
C PRO A 67 -1.09 -18.39 -1.53
N ASP A 68 -0.53 -18.73 -2.70
CA ASP A 68 0.89 -18.63 -2.99
C ASP A 68 1.22 -17.41 -3.85
N GLU A 69 2.44 -16.89 -3.68
CA GLU A 69 2.98 -15.84 -4.52
C GLU A 69 3.58 -16.40 -5.81
N THR A 70 3.37 -15.66 -6.90
CA THR A 70 3.99 -15.91 -8.20
C THR A 70 5.10 -14.91 -8.46
N HIS A 71 6.30 -15.39 -8.76
CA HIS A 71 7.46 -14.56 -9.08
C HIS A 71 7.59 -14.35 -10.59
N LEU A 72 7.50 -13.10 -11.02
CA LEU A 72 7.69 -12.69 -12.41
C LEU A 72 9.08 -12.08 -12.58
N ARG A 73 9.88 -12.64 -13.47
CA ARG A 73 11.22 -12.12 -13.79
C ARG A 73 11.15 -11.08 -14.90
N GLY A 74 11.85 -9.97 -14.65
CA GLY A 74 11.88 -8.79 -15.50
C GLY A 74 13.00 -8.75 -16.56
N PRO A 75 13.24 -7.54 -17.10
CA PRO A 75 12.73 -6.26 -16.62
C PRO A 75 11.23 -6.09 -16.85
N LEU A 76 10.57 -5.47 -15.89
CA LEU A 76 9.13 -5.20 -15.85
C LEU A 76 8.89 -3.71 -15.61
N GLU A 77 8.02 -3.08 -16.40
CA GLU A 77 7.56 -1.72 -16.12
C GLU A 77 6.44 -1.74 -15.07
N VAL A 78 6.51 -0.87 -14.09
CA VAL A 78 5.40 -0.63 -13.15
C VAL A 78 4.36 0.26 -13.85
N VAL A 79 3.24 -0.35 -14.23
CA VAL A 79 2.13 0.34 -14.91
C VAL A 79 1.23 1.05 -13.90
N SER A 80 1.02 0.43 -12.74
CA SER A 80 0.34 1.03 -11.61
C SER A 80 0.81 0.40 -10.31
N LEU A 81 0.85 1.18 -9.25
CA LEU A 81 0.93 0.71 -7.88
C LEU A 81 -0.02 1.58 -7.06
N SER A 82 -0.93 0.95 -6.36
CA SER A 82 -1.95 1.61 -5.55
C SER A 82 -2.16 0.86 -4.24
N GLY A 83 -2.77 1.54 -3.28
CA GLY A 83 -3.13 0.94 -2.01
C GLY A 83 -2.91 1.85 -0.84
N THR A 84 -3.04 1.29 0.35
CA THR A 84 -3.03 2.00 1.62
C THR A 84 -1.94 1.45 2.54
N LEU A 85 -1.44 2.32 3.41
CA LEU A 85 -0.51 1.99 4.47
C LEU A 85 -1.11 2.46 5.80
N GLY A 86 -1.10 1.58 6.78
CA GLY A 86 -1.60 1.84 8.13
C GLY A 86 -0.86 0.98 9.16
N PRO A 87 -1.20 1.06 10.44
CA PRO A 87 -0.47 0.38 11.53
C PRO A 87 -0.44 -1.14 11.35
N ASP A 88 -1.43 -1.73 10.67
CA ASP A 88 -1.55 -3.17 10.44
C ASP A 88 -0.84 -3.64 9.15
N GLY A 89 -0.03 -2.76 8.57
CA GLY A 89 0.75 -3.00 7.37
C GLY A 89 0.09 -2.50 6.08
N PRO A 90 0.81 -2.61 4.94
CA PRO A 90 0.35 -2.14 3.66
C PRO A 90 -0.58 -3.13 2.96
N HIS A 91 -1.61 -2.60 2.30
CA HIS A 91 -2.40 -3.33 1.32
C HIS A 91 -2.15 -2.71 -0.05
N LEU A 92 -1.34 -3.37 -0.85
CA LEU A 92 -0.82 -2.84 -2.10
C LEU A 92 -1.18 -3.75 -3.28
N HIS A 93 -1.68 -3.14 -4.35
CA HIS A 93 -1.86 -3.80 -5.64
C HIS A 93 -0.94 -3.18 -6.67
N VAL A 94 -0.32 -4.02 -7.47
CA VAL A 94 0.59 -3.60 -8.55
C VAL A 94 0.21 -4.25 -9.86
N SER A 95 0.35 -3.49 -10.96
CA SER A 95 0.35 -4.03 -12.32
C SER A 95 1.71 -3.79 -12.94
N VAL A 96 2.28 -4.84 -13.53
CA VAL A 96 3.58 -4.80 -14.19
C VAL A 96 3.48 -5.32 -15.62
N SER A 97 4.27 -4.74 -16.54
CA SER A 97 4.27 -5.07 -17.95
C SER A 97 5.64 -5.58 -18.39
N ASP A 98 5.67 -6.69 -19.12
CA ASP A 98 6.90 -7.27 -19.68
C ASP A 98 7.33 -6.55 -20.98
N ARG A 99 8.49 -6.96 -21.55
CA ARG A 99 9.05 -6.43 -22.81
C ARG A 99 8.11 -6.52 -24.03
N ARG A 100 7.04 -7.32 -23.94
CA ARG A 100 6.04 -7.49 -25.00
C ARG A 100 4.75 -6.73 -24.72
N GLY A 101 4.72 -5.92 -23.63
CA GLY A 101 3.53 -5.20 -23.19
C GLY A 101 2.48 -6.08 -22.51
N ARG A 102 2.78 -7.33 -22.19
CA ARG A 102 1.84 -8.20 -21.46
C ARG A 102 1.83 -7.79 -20.00
N THR A 103 0.65 -7.45 -19.52
CA THR A 103 0.47 -6.95 -18.16
C THR A 103 -0.10 -8.04 -17.26
N ARG A 104 0.43 -8.13 -16.05
CA ARG A 104 -0.08 -8.93 -14.94
C ARG A 104 -0.13 -8.09 -13.69
N GLY A 105 -1.07 -8.37 -12.80
CA GLY A 105 -1.23 -7.63 -11.56
C GLY A 105 -1.84 -8.49 -10.45
N GLY A 106 -1.64 -8.05 -9.23
CA GLY A 106 -2.12 -8.69 -8.02
C GLY A 106 -1.67 -7.91 -6.79
N HIS A 107 -1.76 -8.56 -5.63
CA HIS A 107 -1.16 -8.01 -4.42
C HIS A 107 0.36 -7.98 -4.56
N LEU A 108 0.99 -6.88 -4.17
CA LEU A 108 2.44 -6.77 -4.12
C LEU A 108 2.96 -7.54 -2.91
N GLY A 109 3.72 -8.60 -3.16
CA GLY A 109 4.40 -9.40 -2.15
C GLY A 109 5.82 -8.91 -1.85
N HIS A 110 6.42 -9.46 -0.78
CA HIS A 110 7.84 -9.33 -0.51
C HIS A 110 8.69 -10.08 -1.55
N GLY A 111 9.94 -9.66 -1.75
CA GLY A 111 10.83 -10.24 -2.75
C GLY A 111 10.71 -9.62 -4.14
N SER A 112 9.88 -8.60 -4.29
CA SER A 112 9.94 -7.72 -5.46
C SER A 112 11.22 -6.88 -5.39
N THR A 113 11.82 -6.55 -6.55
CA THR A 113 13.10 -5.84 -6.58
C THR A 113 13.11 -4.75 -7.64
N VAL A 114 13.44 -3.53 -7.25
CA VAL A 114 13.59 -2.38 -8.17
C VAL A 114 14.70 -2.63 -9.18
N TYR A 115 14.44 -2.34 -10.47
CA TYR A 115 15.44 -2.45 -11.53
C TYR A 115 16.25 -1.17 -11.67
N THR A 116 15.66 -0.07 -12.10
CA THR A 116 16.35 1.22 -12.28
C THR A 116 15.92 2.25 -11.28
N THR A 117 14.63 2.37 -11.05
CA THR A 117 14.00 3.32 -10.14
C THR A 117 12.58 2.90 -9.85
N LEU A 118 12.06 3.31 -8.71
CA LEU A 118 10.61 3.39 -8.45
C LEU A 118 10.33 4.72 -7.76
N GLU A 119 9.63 5.60 -8.44
CA GLU A 119 9.31 6.97 -8.02
C GLU A 119 7.87 7.00 -7.51
N LEU A 120 7.68 7.46 -6.30
CA LEU A 120 6.40 7.42 -5.59
C LEU A 120 5.99 8.82 -5.12
N VAL A 121 4.71 9.13 -5.28
CA VAL A 121 4.04 10.22 -4.56
C VAL A 121 3.05 9.58 -3.60
N ILE A 122 3.17 9.89 -2.32
CA ILE A 122 2.39 9.32 -1.23
C ILE A 122 1.60 10.44 -0.57
N LEU A 123 0.28 10.26 -0.43
CA LEU A 123 -0.57 11.11 0.38
C LEU A 123 -0.58 10.56 1.81
N VAL A 124 -0.20 11.36 2.79
CA VAL A 124 -0.28 11.04 4.21
C VAL A 124 -1.49 11.76 4.81
N LEU A 125 -2.33 11.03 5.51
CA LEU A 125 -3.51 11.52 6.23
C LEU A 125 -3.12 11.72 7.70
N ASP A 126 -2.93 12.97 8.12
CA ASP A 126 -2.38 13.29 9.44
C ASP A 126 -3.38 13.06 10.58
N ASP A 127 -4.68 13.03 10.26
CA ASP A 127 -5.79 12.92 11.19
C ASP A 127 -6.65 11.66 11.00
N VAL A 128 -6.19 10.70 10.19
CA VAL A 128 -6.91 9.44 9.93
C VAL A 128 -5.99 8.26 10.12
N THR A 129 -6.46 7.27 10.86
CA THR A 129 -5.85 5.94 10.95
C THR A 129 -6.54 5.00 9.97
N LEU A 130 -5.77 4.32 9.13
CA LEU A 130 -6.24 3.29 8.22
C LEU A 130 -5.96 1.91 8.83
N ALA A 131 -6.77 1.55 9.84
CA ALA A 131 -6.69 0.25 10.48
C ALA A 131 -7.33 -0.85 9.62
N ARG A 132 -7.10 -2.09 10.00
CA ARG A 132 -7.75 -3.25 9.41
C ARG A 132 -8.47 -4.03 10.51
N GLU A 133 -9.71 -4.41 10.22
CA GLU A 133 -10.56 -5.14 11.16
C GLU A 133 -11.27 -6.29 10.42
N THR A 134 -11.49 -7.40 11.13
CA THR A 134 -12.22 -8.53 10.56
C THR A 134 -13.67 -8.14 10.26
N ASP A 135 -14.05 -8.12 8.98
CA ASP A 135 -15.44 -7.90 8.57
C ASP A 135 -16.25 -9.19 8.69
N PRO A 136 -17.35 -9.20 9.46
CA PRO A 136 -18.18 -10.40 9.61
C PRO A 136 -18.82 -10.90 8.30
N ALA A 137 -18.99 -10.03 7.30
CA ALA A 137 -19.59 -10.39 6.02
C ALA A 137 -18.60 -11.10 5.08
N THR A 138 -17.32 -10.67 5.09
CA THR A 138 -16.27 -11.24 4.23
C THR A 138 -15.37 -12.23 4.96
N THR A 139 -15.31 -12.14 6.28
CA THR A 139 -14.37 -12.85 7.18
C THR A 139 -12.90 -12.49 6.98
N TRP A 140 -12.62 -11.43 6.20
CA TRP A 140 -11.29 -10.90 5.96
C TRP A 140 -11.01 -9.62 6.76
N GLU A 141 -9.74 -9.32 6.92
CA GLU A 141 -9.26 -8.05 7.46
C GLU A 141 -9.49 -6.94 6.42
N GLU A 142 -10.54 -6.14 6.62
CA GLU A 142 -10.92 -5.07 5.71
C GLU A 142 -10.53 -3.69 6.27
N LEU A 143 -10.57 -2.66 5.43
CA LEU A 143 -10.23 -1.30 5.82
C LEU A 143 -11.27 -0.76 6.81
N ALA A 144 -10.79 -0.35 7.99
CA ALA A 144 -11.57 0.30 9.05
C ALA A 144 -10.95 1.68 9.37
N PRO A 145 -11.36 2.74 8.67
CA PRO A 145 -10.81 4.07 8.88
C PRO A 145 -11.36 4.72 10.16
N HIS A 146 -10.47 5.36 10.94
CA HIS A 146 -10.83 6.08 12.16
C HIS A 146 -10.21 7.47 12.15
N ILE A 147 -10.88 8.45 12.79
CA ILE A 147 -10.25 9.74 13.11
C ILE A 147 -9.16 9.50 14.17
N THR A 148 -7.95 9.92 13.86
CA THR A 148 -6.83 9.91 14.81
C THR A 148 -7.01 11.07 15.79
N PRO A 149 -7.11 10.84 17.10
CA PRO A 149 -7.17 11.94 18.07
C PRO A 149 -5.87 12.77 18.01
N PRO A 150 -5.96 14.10 18.20
CA PRO A 150 -4.77 14.92 18.28
C PRO A 150 -3.86 14.41 19.41
N THR A 151 -2.59 14.25 19.12
CA THR A 151 -1.57 14.00 20.14
C THR A 151 -1.40 15.25 20.99
N ASN A 152 -1.75 15.15 22.26
CA ASN A 152 -1.55 16.22 23.28
C ASN A 152 -0.06 16.42 23.58
#